data_4019f6a07a2cb42cac152c0ac57a3b4d
#
_entry.id   4019f6a07a2cb42cac152c0ac57a3b4d
#
_cell.length_a   1.000
_cell.length_b   1.000
_cell.length_c   1.000
_cell.angle_alpha   90.00
_cell.angle_beta   90.00
_cell.angle_gamma   90.00
#
_symmetry.space_group_name_H-M   'P 1'
#
loop_
_entity.id
_entity.type
_entity.pdbx_description
1 polymer ?
#
loop_
_entity_poly.entity_id
_entity_poly.type
_entity_poly.pdbx_seq_one_letter_code
_entity_poly.pdbx_strand_id
1 'polypeptide(L)'
;MTRTTKIHLIVEGQGDAQAVPLLARRLLVEHGLHHVQTTSPQISGGLDKARKRFGDYLRYGLKNECPILWVLDCDDKVDGQQGCPVAHARELHNLVEQQGLEAMPDIEFAFFVREFESLFLAEQLALKTYYGLPPDKAIPEGASRRRDAKGEISKLLPKSSAYKETVDQAKPAARLDLAICRTVSRDFIHFESALLRLCADR
;
A
#
# COMPACT_ATOMS: atom_id res chain seq x y z
N MET A 1 28.33 -2.43 8.41
CA MET A 1 27.03 -2.82 7.85
C MET A 1 25.96 -2.62 8.92
N THR A 2 25.12 -1.63 8.77
CA THR A 2 24.03 -1.36 9.72
C THR A 2 22.79 -2.08 9.23
N ARG A 3 22.33 -3.05 10.00
CA ARG A 3 21.14 -3.83 9.68
C ARG A 3 19.89 -2.99 9.91
N THR A 4 19.01 -2.91 8.91
CA THR A 4 17.73 -2.21 9.07
C THR A 4 16.89 -2.89 10.15
N THR A 5 16.52 -2.13 11.18
CA THR A 5 15.66 -2.62 12.27
C THR A 5 14.29 -1.97 12.27
N LYS A 6 14.13 -0.86 11.54
CA LYS A 6 12.92 -0.07 11.52
C LYS A 6 12.70 0.59 10.16
N ILE A 7 11.47 0.54 9.66
CA ILE A 7 11.05 1.19 8.41
C ILE A 7 9.96 2.20 8.77
N HIS A 8 10.14 3.44 8.33
CA HIS A 8 9.10 4.46 8.45
C HIS A 8 8.05 4.27 7.35
N LEU A 9 6.78 4.15 7.74
CA LEU A 9 5.66 4.05 6.82
C LEU A 9 5.00 5.41 6.60
N ILE A 10 4.77 5.75 5.34
CA ILE A 10 3.89 6.85 4.94
C ILE A 10 2.80 6.23 4.08
N VAL A 11 1.54 6.56 4.36
CA VAL A 11 0.38 5.97 3.67
C VAL A 11 -0.63 7.04 3.28
N GLU A 12 -1.53 6.72 2.38
CA GLU A 12 -2.49 7.69 1.88
C GLU A 12 -3.57 8.05 2.90
N GLY A 13 -4.27 7.06 3.45
CA GLY A 13 -5.46 7.26 4.25
C GLY A 13 -5.48 6.55 5.61
N GLN A 14 -6.56 6.77 6.35
CA GLN A 14 -6.76 6.17 7.67
C GLN A 14 -6.93 4.65 7.61
N GLY A 15 -7.55 4.13 6.57
CA GLY A 15 -7.68 2.70 6.36
C GLY A 15 -6.32 2.06 6.14
N ASP A 16 -5.50 2.66 5.26
CA ASP A 16 -4.13 2.20 4.96
C ASP A 16 -3.25 2.22 6.19
N ALA A 17 -3.42 3.22 7.06
CA ALA A 17 -2.66 3.32 8.31
C ALA A 17 -2.89 2.12 9.24
N GLN A 18 -3.97 1.37 9.05
CA GLN A 18 -4.24 0.14 9.78
C GLN A 18 -3.87 -1.10 8.96
N ALA A 19 -4.13 -1.11 7.65
CA ALA A 19 -3.97 -2.27 6.79
C ALA A 19 -2.51 -2.50 6.34
N VAL A 20 -1.82 -1.45 5.90
CA VAL A 20 -0.46 -1.54 5.36
C VAL A 20 0.56 -2.08 6.37
N PRO A 21 0.58 -1.63 7.66
CA PRO A 21 1.49 -2.21 8.65
C PRO A 21 1.27 -3.70 8.90
N LEU A 22 0.00 -4.16 8.88
CA LEU A 22 -0.33 -5.57 9.04
C LEU A 22 0.22 -6.40 7.87
N LEU A 23 0.01 -5.92 6.65
CA LEU A 23 0.51 -6.58 5.45
C LEU A 23 2.04 -6.60 5.42
N ALA A 24 2.69 -5.47 5.68
CA ALA A 24 4.14 -5.36 5.78
C ALA A 24 4.71 -6.32 6.85
N ARG A 25 4.10 -6.37 8.04
CA ARG A 25 4.54 -7.29 9.10
C ARG A 25 4.46 -8.75 8.69
N ARG A 26 3.39 -9.16 8.01
CA ARG A 26 3.23 -10.54 7.53
C ARG A 26 4.30 -10.90 6.51
N LEU A 27 4.60 -10.00 5.57
CA LEU A 27 5.68 -10.19 4.60
C LEU A 27 7.04 -10.28 5.27
N LEU A 28 7.35 -9.38 6.19
CA LEU A 28 8.60 -9.41 6.95
C LEU A 28 8.79 -10.73 7.71
N VAL A 29 7.72 -11.24 8.32
CA VAL A 29 7.75 -12.54 9.02
C VAL A 29 7.99 -13.69 8.04
N GLU A 30 7.30 -13.72 6.90
CA GLU A 30 7.44 -14.77 5.88
C GLU A 30 8.87 -14.82 5.31
N HIS A 31 9.52 -13.65 5.17
CA HIS A 31 10.90 -13.55 4.71
C HIS A 31 11.96 -13.68 5.82
N GLY A 32 11.57 -14.09 7.02
CA GLY A 32 12.52 -14.30 8.14
C GLY A 32 13.06 -13.00 8.76
N LEU A 33 12.47 -11.83 8.42
CA LEU A 33 12.88 -10.51 8.88
C LEU A 33 12.12 -10.09 10.16
N HIS A 34 12.03 -11.00 11.12
CA HIS A 34 11.25 -10.80 12.36
C HIS A 34 11.75 -9.60 13.19
N HIS A 35 13.02 -9.23 13.04
CA HIS A 35 13.66 -8.13 13.76
C HIS A 35 13.31 -6.75 13.19
N VAL A 36 12.82 -6.67 11.95
CA VAL A 36 12.42 -5.42 11.31
C VAL A 36 11.02 -5.03 11.77
N GLN A 37 10.87 -3.79 12.21
CA GLN A 37 9.59 -3.22 12.64
C GLN A 37 9.19 -2.06 11.74
N THR A 38 7.91 -1.79 11.66
CA THR A 38 7.40 -0.57 11.04
C THR A 38 7.04 0.46 12.10
N THR A 39 7.15 1.75 11.78
CA THR A 39 6.64 2.82 12.64
C THR A 39 5.12 2.85 12.60
N SER A 40 4.50 3.60 13.52
CA SER A 40 3.13 4.09 13.31
C SER A 40 3.11 4.92 12.02
N PRO A 41 2.20 4.62 11.07
CA PRO A 41 2.19 5.30 9.79
C PRO A 41 1.88 6.78 9.90
N GLN A 42 2.55 7.58 9.06
CA GLN A 42 2.18 8.95 8.80
C GLN A 42 1.19 8.99 7.63
N ILE A 43 0.13 9.77 7.74
CA ILE A 43 -0.88 9.89 6.68
C ILE A 43 -0.56 11.11 5.83
N SER A 44 -0.33 10.88 4.53
CA SER A 44 0.00 11.95 3.58
C SER A 44 -1.23 12.56 2.89
N GLY A 45 -2.33 11.83 2.83
CA GLY A 45 -3.39 12.09 1.87
C GLY A 45 -2.96 11.69 0.46
N GLY A 46 -3.79 11.98 -0.53
CA GLY A 46 -3.55 11.59 -1.91
C GLY A 46 -2.32 12.24 -2.53
N LEU A 47 -1.97 11.79 -3.72
CA LEU A 47 -0.74 12.12 -4.44
C LEU A 47 -0.47 13.62 -4.57
N ASP A 48 -1.51 14.44 -4.77
CA ASP A 48 -1.35 15.90 -4.83
C ASP A 48 -0.89 16.53 -3.51
N LYS A 49 -1.36 16.02 -2.37
CA LYS A 49 -0.89 16.48 -1.06
C LYS A 49 0.52 15.99 -0.78
N ALA A 50 0.82 14.74 -1.19
CA ALA A 50 2.14 14.16 -1.10
C ALA A 50 3.18 15.05 -1.82
N ARG A 51 2.90 15.50 -3.05
CA ARG A 51 3.76 16.41 -3.82
C ARG A 51 3.97 17.75 -3.13
N LYS A 52 2.89 18.40 -2.72
CA LYS A 52 2.92 19.76 -2.12
C LYS A 52 3.69 19.83 -0.81
N ARG A 53 3.69 18.76 -0.03
CA ARG A 53 4.30 18.72 1.30
C ARG A 53 5.36 17.62 1.42
N PHE A 54 6.00 17.30 0.33
CA PHE A 54 6.92 16.17 0.21
C PHE A 54 7.99 16.14 1.30
N GLY A 55 8.73 17.23 1.47
CA GLY A 55 9.78 17.33 2.49
C GLY A 55 9.27 17.23 3.94
N ASP A 56 8.02 17.66 4.20
CA ASP A 56 7.43 17.53 5.55
C ASP A 56 7.23 16.05 5.92
N TYR A 57 6.78 15.24 4.96
CA TYR A 57 6.54 13.82 5.20
C TYR A 57 7.83 13.02 5.35
N LEU A 58 8.90 13.41 4.68
CA LEU A 58 10.20 12.74 4.80
C LEU A 58 10.93 13.07 6.11
N ARG A 59 10.60 14.19 6.74
CA ARG A 59 11.35 14.72 7.90
C ARG A 59 11.51 13.73 9.04
N TYR A 60 10.53 12.88 9.29
CA TYR A 60 10.62 11.87 10.35
C TYR A 60 11.66 10.78 10.01
N GLY A 61 11.61 10.23 8.82
CA GLY A 61 12.58 9.24 8.36
C GLY A 61 14.00 9.81 8.39
N LEU A 62 14.16 11.05 7.91
CA LEU A 62 15.40 11.81 7.95
C LEU A 62 15.97 11.90 9.37
N LYS A 63 15.18 12.43 10.28
CA LYS A 63 15.60 12.66 11.65
C LYS A 63 16.01 11.38 12.39
N ASN A 64 15.44 10.25 12.01
CA ASN A 64 15.65 8.96 12.67
C ASN A 64 16.50 7.99 11.84
N GLU A 65 17.04 8.45 10.70
CA GLU A 65 17.82 7.63 9.77
C GLU A 65 17.12 6.31 9.39
N CYS A 66 15.79 6.36 9.33
CA CYS A 66 14.97 5.20 8.99
C CYS A 66 14.70 5.15 7.48
N PRO A 67 14.87 3.99 6.84
CA PRO A 67 14.32 3.75 5.50
C PRO A 67 12.83 4.07 5.45
N ILE A 68 12.37 4.59 4.32
CA ILE A 68 10.98 5.06 4.16
C ILE A 68 10.28 4.22 3.10
N LEU A 69 9.16 3.63 3.44
CA LEU A 69 8.21 3.05 2.48
C LEU A 69 6.98 3.95 2.40
N TRP A 70 6.77 4.55 1.23
CA TRP A 70 5.61 5.39 0.97
C TRP A 70 4.63 4.66 0.07
N VAL A 71 3.44 4.38 0.59
CA VAL A 71 2.38 3.63 -0.09
C VAL A 71 1.26 4.57 -0.46
N LEU A 72 0.88 4.57 -1.73
CA LEU A 72 -0.09 5.49 -2.32
C LEU A 72 -1.05 4.75 -3.25
N ASP A 73 -2.25 5.23 -3.36
CA ASP A 73 -3.16 4.85 -4.43
C ASP A 73 -2.77 5.60 -5.73
N CYS A 74 -2.99 4.95 -6.87
CA CYS A 74 -2.81 5.55 -8.19
C CYS A 74 -4.17 5.55 -8.91
N ASP A 75 -5.06 6.41 -8.43
CA ASP A 75 -6.44 6.53 -8.92
C ASP A 75 -6.67 7.81 -9.72
N ASP A 76 -5.68 8.70 -9.76
CA ASP A 76 -5.72 9.96 -10.48
C ASP A 76 -5.85 9.77 -12.00
N LYS A 77 -6.31 10.82 -12.66
CA LYS A 77 -6.34 10.93 -14.12
C LYS A 77 -5.44 12.06 -14.55
N VAL A 78 -4.52 11.74 -15.45
CA VAL A 78 -3.72 12.73 -16.17
C VAL A 78 -4.27 12.80 -17.60
N ASP A 79 -4.76 13.96 -18.01
CA ASP A 79 -5.36 14.20 -19.34
C ASP A 79 -6.50 13.19 -19.68
N GLY A 80 -7.31 12.84 -18.67
CA GLY A 80 -8.41 11.89 -18.80
C GLY A 80 -8.01 10.42 -18.82
N GLN A 81 -6.72 10.09 -18.82
CA GLN A 81 -6.19 8.74 -18.75
C GLN A 81 -5.79 8.37 -17.31
N GLN A 82 -5.75 7.07 -17.03
CA GLN A 82 -5.26 6.57 -15.75
C GLN A 82 -3.81 6.99 -15.55
N GLY A 83 -3.48 7.52 -14.36
CA GLY A 83 -2.11 7.84 -13.99
C GLY A 83 -1.20 6.61 -14.06
N CYS A 84 0.07 6.86 -14.38
CA CYS A 84 1.07 5.81 -14.49
C CYS A 84 1.90 5.71 -13.22
N PRO A 85 1.84 4.60 -12.44
CA PRO A 85 2.59 4.47 -11.19
C PRO A 85 4.10 4.62 -11.39
N VAL A 86 4.64 4.20 -12.55
CA VAL A 86 6.07 4.38 -12.87
C VAL A 86 6.41 5.85 -13.08
N ALA A 87 5.53 6.62 -13.72
CA ALA A 87 5.74 8.06 -13.91
C ALA A 87 5.68 8.79 -12.56
N HIS A 88 4.72 8.45 -11.70
CA HIS A 88 4.62 9.02 -10.36
C HIS A 88 5.82 8.66 -9.48
N ALA A 89 6.26 7.41 -9.49
CA ALA A 89 7.47 7.01 -8.76
C ALA A 89 8.69 7.81 -9.21
N ARG A 90 8.89 7.96 -10.53
CA ARG A 90 9.99 8.76 -11.08
C ARG A 90 9.90 10.23 -10.67
N GLU A 91 8.71 10.82 -10.72
CA GLU A 91 8.47 12.18 -10.27
C GLU A 91 8.82 12.37 -8.80
N LEU A 92 8.38 11.45 -7.93
CA LEU A 92 8.67 11.50 -6.50
C LEU A 92 10.17 11.30 -6.21
N HIS A 93 10.86 10.42 -6.94
CA HIS A 93 12.32 10.29 -6.85
C HIS A 93 13.03 11.58 -7.27
N ASN A 94 12.60 12.23 -8.35
CA ASN A 94 13.14 13.53 -8.75
C ASN A 94 12.95 14.60 -7.64
N LEU A 95 11.83 14.55 -6.90
CA LEU A 95 11.64 15.45 -5.76
C LEU A 95 12.63 15.16 -4.62
N VAL A 96 13.02 13.91 -4.39
CA VAL A 96 14.08 13.55 -3.43
C VAL A 96 15.39 14.23 -3.82
N GLU A 97 15.80 14.06 -5.08
CA GLU A 97 17.05 14.64 -5.61
C GLU A 97 17.03 16.17 -5.52
N GLN A 98 15.94 16.83 -5.95
CA GLN A 98 15.79 18.30 -5.91
C GLN A 98 15.89 18.89 -4.51
N GLN A 99 15.60 18.12 -3.47
CA GLN A 99 15.74 18.58 -2.09
C GLN A 99 17.14 18.34 -1.49
N GLY A 100 18.09 17.87 -2.27
CA GLY A 100 19.44 17.57 -1.79
C GLY A 100 19.49 16.45 -0.78
N LEU A 101 18.55 15.52 -0.88
CA LEU A 101 18.35 14.43 0.05
C LEU A 101 19.10 13.15 -0.39
N GLU A 102 20.10 13.28 -1.24
CA GLU A 102 20.89 12.15 -1.81
C GLU A 102 21.65 11.34 -0.75
N ALA A 103 21.93 11.96 0.42
CA ALA A 103 22.55 11.29 1.56
C ALA A 103 21.53 10.61 2.49
N MET A 104 20.31 10.49 2.05
CA MET A 104 19.19 10.04 2.88
C MET A 104 19.06 8.53 2.98
N PRO A 105 18.35 8.06 4.04
CA PRO A 105 17.91 6.68 4.10
C PRO A 105 17.13 6.33 2.84
N ASP A 106 17.17 5.06 2.46
CA ASP A 106 16.46 4.56 1.29
C ASP A 106 14.98 4.93 1.34
N ILE A 107 14.48 5.43 0.22
CA ILE A 107 13.07 5.75 0.04
C ILE A 107 12.54 4.92 -1.11
N GLU A 108 11.51 4.16 -0.82
CA GLU A 108 10.79 3.38 -1.81
C GLU A 108 9.33 3.85 -1.90
N PHE A 109 8.83 3.91 -3.12
CA PHE A 109 7.43 4.23 -3.42
C PHE A 109 6.73 2.99 -3.93
N ALA A 110 5.62 2.64 -3.30
CA ALA A 110 4.74 1.56 -3.75
C ALA A 110 3.36 2.14 -4.08
N PHE A 111 2.81 1.73 -5.22
CA PHE A 111 1.50 2.18 -5.66
C PHE A 111 0.56 1.01 -5.80
N PHE A 112 -0.67 1.18 -5.30
CA PHE A 112 -1.79 0.35 -5.70
C PHE A 112 -2.52 1.04 -6.85
N VAL A 113 -2.54 0.40 -8.02
CA VAL A 113 -3.21 0.96 -9.20
C VAL A 113 -4.70 0.97 -8.94
N ARG A 114 -5.26 2.18 -8.89
CA ARG A 114 -6.58 2.58 -8.47
C ARG A 114 -6.69 2.73 -6.96
N GLU A 115 -6.88 1.66 -6.21
CA GLU A 115 -7.07 1.69 -4.76
C GLU A 115 -6.51 0.41 -4.13
N PHE A 116 -6.06 0.50 -2.89
CA PHE A 116 -5.57 -0.65 -2.11
C PHE A 116 -6.61 -1.79 -2.07
N GLU A 117 -7.88 -1.48 -2.04
CA GLU A 117 -9.00 -2.43 -2.02
C GLU A 117 -9.09 -3.30 -3.28
N SER A 118 -8.47 -2.90 -4.37
CA SER A 118 -8.37 -3.73 -5.57
C SER A 118 -7.71 -5.07 -5.30
N LEU A 119 -6.81 -5.12 -4.31
CA LEU A 119 -6.16 -6.34 -3.85
C LEU A 119 -7.16 -7.35 -3.27
N PHE A 120 -8.14 -6.88 -2.49
CA PHE A 120 -9.18 -7.74 -1.91
C PHE A 120 -10.11 -8.33 -2.98
N LEU A 121 -10.37 -7.58 -4.04
CA LEU A 121 -11.17 -8.05 -5.17
C LEU A 121 -10.39 -9.02 -6.07
N ALA A 122 -9.07 -8.93 -6.08
CA ALA A 122 -8.21 -9.85 -6.83
C ALA A 122 -8.01 -11.18 -6.10
N GLU A 123 -7.70 -11.16 -4.81
CA GLU A 123 -7.48 -12.36 -3.98
C GLU A 123 -8.80 -13.02 -3.54
N GLN A 124 -9.85 -12.26 -3.29
CA GLN A 124 -11.23 -12.65 -3.01
C GLN A 124 -11.48 -13.45 -1.72
N LEU A 125 -10.63 -14.40 -1.35
CA LEU A 125 -10.87 -15.33 -0.23
C LEU A 125 -10.93 -14.59 1.10
N ALA A 126 -10.00 -13.68 1.35
CA ALA A 126 -9.97 -12.88 2.57
C ALA A 126 -11.23 -12.02 2.71
N LEU A 127 -11.69 -11.42 1.60
CA LEU A 127 -12.90 -10.60 1.55
C LEU A 127 -14.15 -11.45 1.86
N LYS A 128 -14.29 -12.60 1.15
CA LYS A 128 -15.41 -13.53 1.35
C LYS A 128 -15.46 -14.04 2.79
N THR A 129 -14.31 -14.43 3.33
CA THR A 129 -14.19 -14.95 4.71
C THR A 129 -14.56 -13.86 5.72
N TYR A 130 -14.07 -12.63 5.51
CA TYR A 130 -14.34 -11.54 6.45
C TYR A 130 -15.82 -11.19 6.54
N TYR A 131 -16.49 -11.10 5.39
CA TYR A 131 -17.92 -10.75 5.34
C TYR A 131 -18.87 -11.94 5.42
N GLY A 132 -18.38 -13.15 5.59
CA GLY A 132 -19.21 -14.36 5.60
C GLY A 132 -19.97 -14.57 4.28
N LEU A 133 -19.38 -14.14 3.16
CA LEU A 133 -20.02 -14.34 1.86
C LEU A 133 -19.90 -15.83 1.46
N PRO A 134 -20.90 -16.37 0.74
CA PRO A 134 -20.82 -17.72 0.21
C PRO A 134 -19.55 -17.91 -0.62
N PRO A 135 -18.87 -19.07 -0.54
CA PRO A 135 -17.65 -19.34 -1.31
C PRO A 135 -17.86 -19.21 -2.82
N ASP A 136 -19.04 -19.59 -3.31
CA ASP A 136 -19.49 -19.52 -4.68
C ASP A 136 -20.01 -18.13 -5.10
N LYS A 137 -20.10 -17.17 -4.16
CA LYS A 137 -20.48 -15.79 -4.49
C LYS A 137 -19.57 -15.24 -5.57
N ALA A 138 -20.15 -15.02 -6.74
CA ALA A 138 -19.41 -14.48 -7.87
C ALA A 138 -18.97 -13.02 -7.59
N ILE A 139 -17.67 -12.76 -7.75
CA ILE A 139 -17.12 -11.41 -7.89
C ILE A 139 -16.98 -11.16 -9.39
N PRO A 140 -17.52 -10.07 -9.92
CA PRO A 140 -17.48 -9.82 -11.35
C PRO A 140 -16.05 -9.85 -11.90
N GLU A 141 -15.86 -10.47 -13.05
CA GLU A 141 -14.56 -10.47 -13.73
C GLU A 141 -14.06 -9.03 -13.92
N GLY A 142 -12.79 -8.83 -13.66
CA GLY A 142 -12.17 -7.51 -13.75
C GLY A 142 -12.60 -6.50 -12.66
N ALA A 143 -13.35 -6.92 -11.63
CA ALA A 143 -13.74 -6.02 -10.53
C ALA A 143 -12.53 -5.33 -9.88
N SER A 144 -11.41 -6.04 -9.71
CA SER A 144 -10.15 -5.49 -9.18
C SER A 144 -9.51 -4.43 -10.09
N ARG A 145 -9.93 -4.33 -11.35
CA ARG A 145 -9.43 -3.34 -12.32
C ARG A 145 -10.36 -2.14 -12.45
N ARG A 146 -11.47 -2.11 -11.74
CA ARG A 146 -12.42 -0.99 -11.77
C ARG A 146 -11.94 0.13 -10.86
N ARG A 147 -12.31 1.36 -11.19
CA ARG A 147 -11.84 2.56 -10.49
C ARG A 147 -12.37 2.66 -9.06
N ASP A 148 -13.55 2.18 -8.80
CA ASP A 148 -14.23 2.28 -7.51
C ASP A 148 -14.23 0.90 -6.83
N ALA A 149 -13.07 0.45 -6.36
CA ALA A 149 -12.94 -0.85 -5.70
C ALA A 149 -13.77 -0.90 -4.41
N LYS A 150 -13.84 0.18 -3.66
CA LYS A 150 -14.67 0.33 -2.44
C LYS A 150 -16.15 0.16 -2.76
N GLY A 151 -16.61 0.78 -3.85
CA GLY A 151 -17.99 0.61 -4.34
C GLY A 151 -18.25 -0.80 -4.86
N GLU A 152 -17.30 -1.43 -5.55
CA GLU A 152 -17.44 -2.83 -5.99
C GLU A 152 -17.55 -3.79 -4.79
N ILE A 153 -16.77 -3.59 -3.73
CA ILE A 153 -16.90 -4.36 -2.49
C ILE A 153 -18.30 -4.12 -1.87
N SER A 154 -18.73 -2.87 -1.77
CA SER A 154 -20.04 -2.52 -1.21
C SER A 154 -21.22 -3.20 -1.93
N LYS A 155 -21.11 -3.40 -3.26
CA LYS A 155 -22.13 -4.12 -4.06
C LYS A 155 -22.23 -5.62 -3.74
N LEU A 156 -21.18 -6.20 -3.16
CA LEU A 156 -21.18 -7.61 -2.75
C LEU A 156 -21.89 -7.83 -1.42
N LEU A 157 -22.04 -6.77 -0.64
CA LEU A 157 -22.62 -6.80 0.70
C LEU A 157 -24.15 -6.72 0.68
N PRO A 158 -24.82 -7.10 1.78
CA PRO A 158 -26.25 -6.85 1.93
C PRO A 158 -26.58 -5.34 1.78
N LYS A 159 -27.77 -5.02 1.26
CA LYS A 159 -28.20 -3.63 1.02
C LYS A 159 -28.15 -2.69 2.25
N SER A 160 -28.18 -3.27 3.45
CA SER A 160 -28.04 -2.54 4.72
C SER A 160 -26.58 -2.27 5.13
N SER A 161 -25.61 -2.75 4.38
CA SER A 161 -24.18 -2.67 4.69
C SER A 161 -23.43 -2.01 3.54
N ALA A 162 -22.39 -1.26 3.89
CA ALA A 162 -21.44 -0.70 2.94
C ALA A 162 -20.02 -0.87 3.48
N TYR A 163 -19.07 -1.03 2.59
CA TYR A 163 -17.66 -1.06 2.95
C TYR A 163 -17.23 0.30 3.51
N LYS A 164 -16.52 0.28 4.63
CA LYS A 164 -15.95 1.47 5.28
C LYS A 164 -14.46 1.25 5.50
N GLU A 165 -13.62 1.90 4.72
CA GLU A 165 -12.16 1.72 4.76
C GLU A 165 -11.58 1.79 6.18
N THR A 166 -11.98 2.80 6.96
CA THR A 166 -11.47 3.02 8.32
C THR A 166 -11.86 1.94 9.33
N VAL A 167 -12.82 1.09 9.00
CA VAL A 167 -13.33 0.02 9.87
C VAL A 167 -12.98 -1.36 9.32
N ASP A 168 -13.07 -1.50 8.01
CA ASP A 168 -13.09 -2.82 7.37
C ASP A 168 -11.75 -3.19 6.74
N GLN A 169 -10.93 -2.23 6.28
CA GLN A 169 -9.75 -2.50 5.45
C GLN A 169 -8.70 -3.40 6.13
N ALA A 170 -8.43 -3.18 7.40
CA ALA A 170 -7.42 -3.93 8.15
C ALA A 170 -7.74 -5.42 8.30
N LYS A 171 -9.02 -5.77 8.40
CA LYS A 171 -9.45 -7.13 8.70
C LYS A 171 -9.29 -8.12 7.54
N PRO A 172 -9.71 -7.82 6.30
CA PRO A 172 -9.34 -8.64 5.16
C PRO A 172 -7.83 -8.57 4.87
N ALA A 173 -7.15 -7.42 5.05
CA ALA A 173 -5.70 -7.32 4.87
C ALA A 173 -4.92 -8.31 5.76
N ALA A 174 -5.37 -8.49 6.99
CA ALA A 174 -4.77 -9.47 7.91
C ALA A 174 -4.97 -10.93 7.47
N ARG A 175 -5.89 -11.21 6.54
CA ARG A 175 -6.27 -12.56 6.10
C ARG A 175 -5.87 -12.89 4.66
N LEU A 176 -5.33 -11.93 3.91
CA LEU A 176 -4.90 -12.17 2.53
C LEU A 176 -3.98 -13.40 2.43
N ASP A 177 -4.21 -14.25 1.47
CA ASP A 177 -3.24 -15.26 1.09
C ASP A 177 -2.13 -14.61 0.26
N LEU A 178 -0.93 -14.50 0.84
CA LEU A 178 0.19 -13.81 0.22
C LEU A 178 0.66 -14.51 -1.06
N ALA A 179 0.58 -15.86 -1.10
CA ALA A 179 0.94 -16.61 -2.29
C ALA A 179 -0.04 -16.32 -3.44
N ILE A 180 -1.34 -16.28 -3.16
CA ILE A 180 -2.36 -15.89 -4.14
C ILE A 180 -2.14 -14.44 -4.57
N CYS A 181 -1.91 -13.50 -3.64
CA CYS A 181 -1.66 -12.09 -3.96
C CYS A 181 -0.53 -11.92 -4.99
N ARG A 182 0.55 -12.69 -4.87
CA ARG A 182 1.68 -12.68 -5.84
C ARG A 182 1.27 -13.14 -7.23
N THR A 183 0.26 -13.99 -7.36
CA THR A 183 -0.21 -14.49 -8.67
C THR A 183 -1.21 -13.55 -9.33
N VAL A 184 -1.98 -12.78 -8.55
CA VAL A 184 -3.11 -12.01 -9.05
C VAL A 184 -2.89 -10.50 -9.06
N SER A 185 -1.87 -9.98 -8.37
CA SER A 185 -1.64 -8.54 -8.24
C SER A 185 -0.17 -8.16 -8.45
N ARG A 186 0.08 -7.42 -9.53
CA ARG A 186 1.41 -6.81 -9.78
C ARG A 186 1.73 -5.75 -8.74
N ASP A 187 0.75 -5.00 -8.28
CA ASP A 187 0.94 -3.95 -7.29
C ASP A 187 1.41 -4.53 -5.96
N PHE A 188 0.85 -5.70 -5.58
CA PHE A 188 1.33 -6.44 -4.42
C PHE A 188 2.80 -6.88 -4.56
N ILE A 189 3.20 -7.39 -5.73
CA ILE A 189 4.60 -7.78 -5.99
C ILE A 189 5.52 -6.56 -5.89
N HIS A 190 5.10 -5.41 -6.41
CA HIS A 190 5.88 -4.16 -6.31
C HIS A 190 5.98 -3.67 -4.87
N PHE A 191 4.89 -3.72 -4.11
CA PHE A 191 4.88 -3.38 -2.69
C PHE A 191 5.83 -4.27 -1.89
N GLU A 192 5.74 -5.60 -2.06
CA GLU A 192 6.64 -6.56 -1.42
C GLU A 192 8.10 -6.31 -1.80
N SER A 193 8.39 -6.12 -3.08
CA SER A 193 9.75 -5.84 -3.56
C SER A 193 10.31 -4.54 -2.99
N ALA A 194 9.51 -3.48 -2.91
CA ALA A 194 9.90 -2.21 -2.31
C ALA A 194 10.22 -2.37 -0.82
N LEU A 195 9.37 -3.08 -0.08
CA LEU A 195 9.59 -3.38 1.34
C LEU A 195 10.90 -4.15 1.55
N LEU A 196 11.16 -5.18 0.74
CA LEU A 196 12.35 -6.01 0.88
C LEU A 196 13.64 -5.29 0.49
N ARG A 197 13.61 -4.40 -0.52
CA ARG A 197 14.79 -3.58 -0.85
C ARG A 197 15.24 -2.72 0.32
N LEU A 198 14.29 -2.18 1.10
CA LEU A 198 14.60 -1.40 2.30
C LEU A 198 15.18 -2.23 3.45
N CYS A 199 15.07 -3.56 3.38
CA CYS A 199 15.60 -4.49 4.36
C CYS A 199 16.96 -5.08 3.96
N ALA A 200 17.42 -4.86 2.73
CA ALA A 200 18.69 -5.39 2.25
C ALA A 200 19.86 -4.80 3.05
N ASP A 201 20.78 -5.66 3.48
CA ASP A 201 22.01 -5.22 4.17
C ASP A 201 22.85 -4.37 3.21
N ARG A 202 23.34 -3.22 3.69
CA ARG A 202 24.25 -2.33 3.00
C ARG A 202 25.70 -2.59 3.37
#